data_8e04cd26443035b6df58b573ee96e6dc
#
_entry.id   8e04cd26443035b6df58b573ee96e6dc
#
_cell.length_a   1.000
_cell.length_b   1.000
_cell.length_c   1.000
_cell.angle_alpha   90.00
_cell.angle_beta   90.00
_cell.angle_gamma   90.00
#
_symmetry.space_group_name_H-M   'P 1'
#
loop_
_entity.id
_entity.type
_entity.pdbx_description
1 polymer ?
#
loop_
_entity_poly.entity_id
_entity_poly.type
_entity_poly.pdbx_seq_one_letter_code
_entity_poly.pdbx_strand_id
1 'polypeptide(L)'
;MGNIRAVRNLVIATPALAAFVLSGTLGSMARAPGSQRPIADTHIHLYKVTRPGGVPWPSPKNKILYRDVLPAEYKALARKYGIGSTGIVEASPLFDDNQAVLDMVKGDRFFSFLVAQVEIGSPDLLADLDKLAEDPRVVGIRAFLWTPRITLDATQLAQLRAVAAKGMTLDIVSRGALNPKDQVSALALAVPDLRIILDHLAGAKGAHPSADWELDVRRLADRHKNVFVKFSSFFDMYNPIDTEDEGWKSPTTLEAYKANFDVLMTAFGEDRLIWGSNWPVSDLGGDFGKQIELAEEYLKPFGPKVRDKVMFGNARDFYRRKPPAHTAR
;
A
#
# COMPACT_ATOMS: atom_id res chain seq x y z
N MET A 1 -41.31 -79.10 21.19
CA MET A 1 -39.84 -79.02 21.24
C MET A 1 -39.43 -78.06 20.14
N GLY A 2 -39.15 -76.78 20.42
CA GLY A 2 -38.78 -75.80 19.46
C GLY A 2 -38.16 -74.60 20.12
N ASN A 3 -36.84 -74.46 20.03
CA ASN A 3 -36.07 -73.37 20.64
C ASN A 3 -36.29 -72.06 19.90
N ILE A 4 -36.78 -71.08 20.61
CA ILE A 4 -36.88 -69.68 20.15
C ILE A 4 -35.54 -69.02 20.49
N ARG A 5 -34.74 -68.62 19.45
CA ARG A 5 -33.57 -67.80 19.58
C ARG A 5 -33.98 -66.32 19.62
N ALA A 6 -33.66 -65.63 20.70
CA ALA A 6 -33.85 -64.21 20.86
C ALA A 6 -32.81 -63.43 20.02
N VAL A 7 -33.32 -62.55 19.17
CA VAL A 7 -32.50 -61.60 18.42
C VAL A 7 -32.29 -60.37 19.29
N ARG A 8 -31.06 -60.09 19.68
CA ARG A 8 -30.67 -58.90 20.41
C ARG A 8 -30.49 -57.74 19.37
N ASN A 9 -31.37 -56.78 19.45
CA ASN A 9 -31.23 -55.52 18.72
C ASN A 9 -30.04 -54.71 19.32
N LEU A 10 -29.02 -54.52 18.50
CA LEU A 10 -27.88 -53.63 18.81
C LEU A 10 -28.26 -52.20 18.39
N VAL A 11 -28.54 -51.36 19.35
CA VAL A 11 -28.74 -49.91 19.15
C VAL A 11 -27.36 -49.28 19.01
N ILE A 12 -27.02 -48.86 17.80
CA ILE A 12 -25.80 -48.08 17.54
C ILE A 12 -26.16 -46.59 17.85
N ALA A 13 -25.63 -46.08 18.92
CA ALA A 13 -25.70 -44.67 19.24
C ALA A 13 -24.67 -43.92 18.39
N THR A 14 -25.12 -43.06 17.50
CA THR A 14 -24.32 -42.05 16.79
C THR A 14 -23.96 -40.90 17.73
N PRO A 15 -22.71 -40.50 17.86
CA PRO A 15 -22.39 -39.30 18.64
C PRO A 15 -22.80 -38.05 17.83
N ALA A 16 -23.65 -37.24 18.40
CA ALA A 16 -23.98 -35.90 17.92
C ALA A 16 -22.74 -35.02 18.05
N LEU A 17 -22.21 -34.58 16.90
CA LEU A 17 -21.13 -33.59 16.83
C LEU A 17 -21.73 -32.24 17.19
N ALA A 18 -21.52 -31.79 18.44
CA ALA A 18 -21.88 -30.45 18.88
C ALA A 18 -20.93 -29.46 18.23
N ALA A 19 -21.39 -28.76 17.21
CA ALA A 19 -20.69 -27.59 16.65
C ALA A 19 -20.71 -26.45 17.67
N PHE A 20 -19.62 -26.23 18.37
CA PHE A 20 -19.39 -25.02 19.15
C PHE A 20 -19.19 -23.85 18.20
N VAL A 21 -20.26 -23.08 17.95
CA VAL A 21 -20.14 -21.75 17.33
C VAL A 21 -19.58 -20.83 18.39
N LEU A 22 -18.26 -20.60 18.36
CA LEU A 22 -17.65 -19.51 19.12
C LEU A 22 -18.07 -18.18 18.46
N SER A 23 -19.18 -17.61 18.94
CA SER A 23 -19.52 -16.21 18.71
C SER A 23 -18.55 -15.35 19.51
N GLY A 24 -17.36 -15.15 18.95
CA GLY A 24 -16.41 -14.19 19.47
C GLY A 24 -16.96 -12.78 19.23
N THR A 25 -17.68 -12.23 20.20
CA THR A 25 -17.89 -10.80 20.31
C THR A 25 -16.51 -10.16 20.40
N LEU A 26 -16.10 -9.46 19.33
CA LEU A 26 -14.97 -8.53 19.35
C LEU A 26 -15.33 -7.42 20.35
N GLY A 27 -15.12 -7.71 21.64
CA GLY A 27 -15.15 -6.71 22.67
C GLY A 27 -14.14 -5.63 22.31
N SER A 28 -14.57 -4.38 22.22
CA SER A 28 -13.72 -3.21 22.21
C SER A 28 -12.81 -3.30 23.43
N MET A 29 -11.61 -3.86 23.27
CA MET A 29 -10.60 -3.82 24.32
C MET A 29 -10.25 -2.36 24.53
N ALA A 30 -10.72 -1.78 25.62
CA ALA A 30 -10.28 -0.49 26.12
C ALA A 30 -8.77 -0.58 26.30
N ARG A 31 -8.05 0.23 25.54
CA ARG A 31 -6.58 0.24 25.48
C ARG A 31 -6.02 0.76 26.81
N ALA A 32 -4.97 0.12 27.32
CA ALA A 32 -4.27 0.57 28.52
C ALA A 32 -3.80 2.03 28.35
N PRO A 33 -3.95 2.89 29.38
CA PRO A 33 -3.41 4.25 29.35
C PRO A 33 -1.89 4.20 29.15
N GLY A 34 -1.37 4.87 28.09
CA GLY A 34 0.05 4.95 27.79
C GLY A 34 0.56 4.09 26.62
N SER A 35 -0.25 3.22 26.01
CA SER A 35 0.21 2.51 24.80
C SER A 35 0.19 3.44 23.59
N GLN A 36 1.33 3.58 22.91
CA GLN A 36 1.40 4.33 21.64
C GLN A 36 0.36 3.80 20.65
N ARG A 37 -0.29 4.72 19.93
CA ARG A 37 -1.25 4.33 18.89
C ARG A 37 -0.50 3.71 17.72
N PRO A 38 -0.99 2.59 17.16
CA PRO A 38 -0.26 1.91 16.09
C PRO A 38 -0.10 2.81 14.88
N ILE A 39 1.06 2.69 14.23
CA ILE A 39 1.37 3.25 12.92
C ILE A 39 1.74 2.09 12.02
N ALA A 40 1.19 2.06 10.81
CA ALA A 40 1.63 1.21 9.72
C ALA A 40 2.28 2.09 8.65
N ASP A 41 3.55 1.89 8.38
CA ASP A 41 4.19 2.55 7.25
C ASP A 41 3.98 1.73 5.99
N THR A 42 3.22 2.24 5.04
CA THR A 42 2.80 1.47 3.86
C THR A 42 3.69 1.66 2.65
N HIS A 43 4.81 2.37 2.81
CA HIS A 43 5.67 2.65 1.67
C HIS A 43 7.13 2.85 2.09
N ILE A 44 7.88 1.76 2.02
CA ILE A 44 9.35 1.80 2.12
C ILE A 44 9.96 1.02 0.97
N HIS A 45 11.24 1.24 0.73
CA HIS A 45 12.05 0.47 -0.22
C HIS A 45 13.19 -0.23 0.50
N LEU A 46 13.45 -1.49 0.13
CA LEU A 46 14.60 -2.25 0.59
C LEU A 46 15.40 -2.70 -0.64
N TYR A 47 16.71 -2.54 -0.60
CA TYR A 47 17.59 -2.96 -1.68
C TYR A 47 19.04 -3.10 -1.20
N LYS A 48 19.85 -3.80 -1.99
CA LYS A 48 21.27 -4.02 -1.70
C LYS A 48 22.11 -3.66 -2.92
N VAL A 49 22.72 -2.46 -2.92
CA VAL A 49 23.56 -1.99 -4.03
C VAL A 49 24.84 -2.80 -4.19
N THR A 50 25.31 -3.44 -3.10
CA THR A 50 26.53 -4.27 -3.07
C THR A 50 26.30 -5.69 -3.59
N ARG A 51 25.07 -6.06 -4.02
CA ARG A 51 24.82 -7.39 -4.59
C ARG A 51 25.56 -7.58 -5.92
N PRO A 52 25.88 -8.84 -6.34
CA PRO A 52 26.43 -9.10 -7.67
C PRO A 52 25.52 -8.52 -8.75
N GLY A 53 26.09 -7.78 -9.71
CA GLY A 53 25.36 -7.10 -10.77
C GLY A 53 24.74 -5.74 -10.36
N GLY A 54 24.84 -5.34 -9.10
CA GLY A 54 24.32 -4.07 -8.60
C GLY A 54 22.81 -3.98 -8.65
N VAL A 55 22.28 -2.75 -8.66
CA VAL A 55 20.85 -2.43 -8.75
C VAL A 55 20.61 -1.41 -9.86
N PRO A 56 19.49 -1.49 -10.61
CA PRO A 56 19.17 -0.47 -11.62
C PRO A 56 18.75 0.87 -11.00
N TRP A 57 18.31 0.86 -9.76
CA TRP A 57 17.95 2.02 -8.95
C TRP A 57 18.35 1.77 -7.48
N PRO A 58 18.82 2.79 -6.74
CA PRO A 58 19.07 4.17 -7.15
C PRO A 58 20.33 4.34 -8.00
N SER A 59 20.45 5.53 -8.63
CA SER A 59 21.65 5.91 -9.40
C SER A 59 22.89 5.98 -8.49
N PRO A 60 24.08 5.52 -8.94
CA PRO A 60 25.34 5.70 -8.20
C PRO A 60 25.71 7.17 -7.95
N LYS A 61 25.13 8.11 -8.68
CA LYS A 61 25.31 9.55 -8.46
C LYS A 61 24.62 10.03 -7.18
N ASN A 62 23.51 9.40 -6.81
CA ASN A 62 22.80 9.75 -5.59
C ASN A 62 23.55 9.27 -4.35
N LYS A 63 24.21 10.18 -3.62
CA LYS A 63 25.03 9.86 -2.44
C LYS A 63 24.22 9.53 -1.19
N ILE A 64 22.95 9.87 -1.17
CA ILE A 64 22.05 9.61 -0.06
C ILE A 64 21.44 8.20 -0.19
N LEU A 65 20.96 7.87 -1.38
CA LEU A 65 20.25 6.62 -1.63
C LEU A 65 21.18 5.45 -2.03
N TYR A 66 22.33 5.73 -2.70
CA TYR A 66 23.19 4.66 -3.21
C TYR A 66 23.99 3.98 -2.10
N ARG A 67 23.33 3.20 -1.30
CA ARG A 67 23.83 2.39 -0.19
C ARG A 67 22.94 1.18 -0.01
N ASP A 68 23.39 0.20 0.74
CA ASP A 68 22.52 -0.90 1.15
C ASP A 68 21.45 -0.37 2.11
N VAL A 69 20.19 -0.64 1.79
CA VAL A 69 19.01 -0.27 2.60
C VAL A 69 18.36 -1.56 3.07
N LEU A 70 18.60 -1.90 4.34
CA LEU A 70 18.35 -3.22 4.88
C LEU A 70 17.27 -3.23 5.99
N PRO A 71 16.59 -4.37 6.20
CA PRO A 71 15.52 -4.52 7.18
C PRO A 71 15.89 -4.07 8.61
N ALA A 72 17.11 -4.37 9.05
CA ALA A 72 17.56 -4.05 10.41
C ALA A 72 17.64 -2.53 10.64
N GLU A 73 18.12 -1.78 9.65
CA GLU A 73 18.22 -0.32 9.69
C GLU A 73 16.83 0.30 9.81
N TYR A 74 15.91 -0.09 8.93
CA TYR A 74 14.54 0.42 8.98
C TYR A 74 13.85 0.09 10.30
N LYS A 75 13.99 -1.13 10.81
CA LYS A 75 13.40 -1.52 12.10
C LYS A 75 13.93 -0.69 13.26
N ALA A 76 15.21 -0.34 13.26
CA ALA A 76 15.80 0.51 14.28
C ALA A 76 15.20 1.94 14.22
N LEU A 77 15.01 2.46 13.00
CA LEU A 77 14.35 3.75 12.77
C LEU A 77 12.87 3.72 13.19
N ALA A 78 12.12 2.74 12.70
CA ALA A 78 10.69 2.57 12.95
C ALA A 78 10.33 2.50 14.46
N ARG A 79 11.17 1.81 15.25
CA ARG A 79 10.97 1.70 16.72
C ARG A 79 10.97 3.05 17.42
N LYS A 80 11.77 4.01 16.96
CA LYS A 80 11.85 5.36 17.57
C LYS A 80 10.52 6.09 17.47
N TYR A 81 9.72 5.79 16.44
CA TYR A 81 8.47 6.48 16.14
C TYR A 81 7.22 5.64 16.37
N GLY A 82 7.35 4.46 16.98
CA GLY A 82 6.21 3.61 17.31
C GLY A 82 5.53 2.94 16.11
N ILE A 83 6.25 2.79 14.99
CA ILE A 83 5.77 2.04 13.83
C ILE A 83 5.75 0.56 14.17
N GLY A 84 4.57 -0.05 14.11
CA GLY A 84 4.34 -1.44 14.50
C GLY A 84 4.39 -2.44 13.34
N SER A 85 4.21 -1.96 12.10
CA SER A 85 4.29 -2.78 10.90
C SER A 85 4.62 -1.93 9.68
N THR A 86 5.14 -2.57 8.63
CA THR A 86 5.44 -1.88 7.37
C THR A 86 5.10 -2.72 6.16
N GLY A 87 4.75 -2.03 5.06
CA GLY A 87 4.67 -2.56 3.72
C GLY A 87 5.86 -2.12 2.88
N ILE A 88 6.36 -3.02 2.08
CA ILE A 88 7.44 -2.75 1.14
C ILE A 88 6.81 -2.49 -0.24
N VAL A 89 7.32 -1.49 -0.94
CA VAL A 89 7.00 -1.26 -2.35
C VAL A 89 8.29 -1.48 -3.14
N GLU A 90 8.26 -2.42 -4.10
CA GLU A 90 9.46 -2.70 -4.91
C GLU A 90 9.77 -1.51 -5.83
N ALA A 91 11.03 -1.10 -5.84
CA ALA A 91 11.50 0.04 -6.62
C ALA A 91 12.28 -0.35 -7.88
N SER A 92 12.81 -1.58 -7.92
CA SER A 92 13.55 -2.10 -9.06
C SER A 92 12.61 -2.44 -10.22
N PRO A 93 12.99 -2.16 -11.48
CA PRO A 93 12.23 -2.62 -12.65
C PRO A 93 12.41 -4.13 -12.94
N LEU A 94 13.32 -4.81 -12.24
CA LEU A 94 13.61 -6.23 -12.47
C LEU A 94 12.62 -7.10 -11.70
N PHE A 95 11.96 -8.02 -12.40
CA PHE A 95 10.97 -8.91 -11.80
C PHE A 95 11.54 -9.76 -10.64
N ASP A 96 12.75 -10.30 -10.80
CA ASP A 96 13.38 -11.17 -9.80
C ASP A 96 13.71 -10.43 -8.49
N ASP A 97 13.76 -9.10 -8.50
CA ASP A 97 14.00 -8.29 -7.30
C ASP A 97 12.85 -8.36 -6.31
N ASN A 98 11.63 -8.66 -6.76
CA ASN A 98 10.51 -8.96 -5.86
C ASN A 98 10.83 -10.12 -4.93
N GLN A 99 11.40 -11.21 -5.46
CA GLN A 99 11.78 -12.37 -4.65
C GLN A 99 12.97 -12.04 -3.74
N ALA A 100 13.95 -11.28 -4.23
CA ALA A 100 15.10 -10.88 -3.42
C ALA A 100 14.66 -10.07 -2.18
N VAL A 101 13.69 -9.16 -2.33
CA VAL A 101 13.12 -8.39 -1.22
C VAL A 101 12.33 -9.29 -0.26
N LEU A 102 11.51 -10.22 -0.77
CA LEU A 102 10.79 -11.19 0.07
C LEU A 102 11.75 -12.06 0.91
N ASP A 103 12.88 -12.44 0.33
CA ASP A 103 13.91 -13.23 1.02
C ASP A 103 14.62 -12.43 2.11
N MET A 104 14.88 -11.12 1.89
CA MET A 104 15.47 -10.25 2.92
C MET A 104 14.63 -10.16 4.19
N VAL A 105 13.31 -10.31 4.08
CA VAL A 105 12.36 -10.18 5.20
C VAL A 105 11.68 -11.49 5.56
N LYS A 106 12.25 -12.62 5.13
CA LYS A 106 11.70 -13.94 5.39
C LYS A 106 11.55 -14.21 6.88
N GLY A 107 10.33 -14.59 7.29
CA GLY A 107 10.02 -14.92 8.68
C GLY A 107 9.82 -13.71 9.61
N ASP A 108 10.01 -12.49 9.14
CA ASP A 108 9.81 -11.27 9.93
C ASP A 108 8.42 -10.64 9.66
N ARG A 109 7.49 -10.85 10.58
CA ARG A 109 6.10 -10.37 10.48
C ARG A 109 5.96 -8.85 10.56
N PHE A 110 7.02 -8.13 10.94
CA PHE A 110 7.01 -6.68 10.95
C PHE A 110 6.85 -6.13 9.51
N PHE A 111 7.46 -6.81 8.52
CA PHE A 111 7.26 -6.55 7.09
C PHE A 111 6.04 -7.32 6.61
N SER A 112 4.89 -6.66 6.67
CA SER A 112 3.58 -7.31 6.58
C SER A 112 3.13 -7.61 5.15
N PHE A 113 3.60 -6.84 4.15
CA PHE A 113 3.26 -7.04 2.75
C PHE A 113 4.30 -6.47 1.78
N LEU A 114 4.20 -6.91 0.53
CA LEU A 114 4.92 -6.39 -0.63
C LEU A 114 3.92 -5.94 -1.70
N VAL A 115 4.13 -4.75 -2.24
CA VAL A 115 3.60 -4.29 -3.52
C VAL A 115 4.71 -4.53 -4.55
N ALA A 116 4.49 -5.48 -5.45
CA ALA A 116 5.50 -5.96 -6.38
C ALA A 116 5.63 -5.07 -7.63
N GLN A 117 6.81 -5.03 -8.20
CA GLN A 117 7.06 -4.39 -9.49
C GLN A 117 6.81 -5.39 -10.61
N VAL A 118 6.02 -5.00 -11.60
CA VAL A 118 5.74 -5.76 -12.82
C VAL A 118 5.62 -4.82 -14.02
N GLU A 119 5.75 -5.36 -15.22
CA GLU A 119 5.55 -4.60 -16.46
C GLU A 119 4.14 -4.85 -17.01
N ILE A 120 3.24 -3.86 -16.85
CA ILE A 120 1.89 -3.91 -17.41
C ILE A 120 1.98 -3.82 -18.93
N GLY A 121 1.35 -4.77 -19.63
CA GLY A 121 1.44 -4.92 -21.09
C GLY A 121 2.45 -6.00 -21.51
N SER A 122 3.31 -6.47 -20.61
CA SER A 122 4.19 -7.61 -20.90
C SER A 122 3.37 -8.86 -21.22
N PRO A 123 3.76 -9.68 -22.22
CA PRO A 123 3.11 -10.96 -22.50
C PRO A 123 3.21 -11.94 -21.32
N ASP A 124 4.20 -11.79 -20.46
CA ASP A 124 4.47 -12.68 -19.33
C ASP A 124 3.70 -12.30 -18.06
N LEU A 125 3.05 -11.12 -18.02
CA LEU A 125 2.46 -10.58 -16.80
C LEU A 125 1.48 -11.53 -16.11
N LEU A 126 0.67 -12.30 -16.85
CA LEU A 126 -0.28 -13.22 -16.23
C LEU A 126 0.43 -14.36 -15.51
N ALA A 127 1.51 -14.90 -16.08
CA ALA A 127 2.34 -15.91 -15.44
C ALA A 127 3.10 -15.34 -14.24
N ASP A 128 3.59 -14.10 -14.35
CA ASP A 128 4.24 -13.37 -13.25
C ASP A 128 3.28 -13.15 -12.08
N LEU A 129 2.03 -12.78 -12.36
CA LEU A 129 1.00 -12.63 -11.32
C LEU A 129 0.67 -13.95 -10.63
N ASP A 130 0.67 -15.09 -11.36
CA ASP A 130 0.47 -16.41 -10.77
C ASP A 130 1.62 -16.73 -9.81
N LYS A 131 2.87 -16.54 -10.23
CA LYS A 131 4.07 -16.74 -9.42
C LYS A 131 4.08 -15.84 -8.18
N LEU A 132 3.79 -14.55 -8.34
CA LEU A 132 3.71 -13.60 -7.23
C LEU A 132 2.59 -13.96 -6.23
N ALA A 133 1.49 -14.53 -6.73
CA ALA A 133 0.36 -14.89 -5.89
C ALA A 133 0.63 -16.08 -4.95
N GLU A 134 1.68 -16.85 -5.17
CA GLU A 134 2.11 -17.96 -4.29
C GLU A 134 2.55 -17.44 -2.92
N ASP A 135 3.15 -16.24 -2.84
CA ASP A 135 3.47 -15.63 -1.55
C ASP A 135 2.29 -14.75 -1.07
N PRO A 136 1.65 -15.09 0.06
CA PRO A 136 0.51 -14.34 0.57
C PRO A 136 0.85 -12.91 1.00
N ARG A 137 2.14 -12.58 1.15
CA ARG A 137 2.60 -11.22 1.45
C ARG A 137 2.54 -10.30 0.24
N VAL A 138 2.54 -10.83 -0.99
CA VAL A 138 2.36 -10.01 -2.19
C VAL A 138 0.88 -9.63 -2.30
N VAL A 139 0.57 -8.37 -2.06
CA VAL A 139 -0.81 -7.87 -1.95
C VAL A 139 -1.23 -6.95 -3.09
N GLY A 140 -0.29 -6.54 -3.91
CA GLY A 140 -0.53 -5.61 -5.00
C GLY A 140 0.64 -5.53 -5.96
N ILE A 141 0.45 -4.75 -7.00
CA ILE A 141 1.47 -4.40 -7.98
C ILE A 141 1.61 -2.89 -8.10
N ARG A 142 2.76 -2.43 -8.59
CA ARG A 142 3.06 -1.01 -8.81
C ARG A 142 3.11 -0.69 -10.29
N ALA A 143 2.60 0.47 -10.67
CA ALA A 143 2.70 1.02 -12.01
C ALA A 143 3.13 2.48 -12.00
N PHE A 144 3.80 2.89 -13.07
CA PHE A 144 4.15 4.28 -13.33
C PHE A 144 3.30 4.80 -14.49
N LEU A 145 2.76 6.02 -14.38
CA LEU A 145 1.94 6.58 -15.45
C LEU A 145 2.73 6.98 -16.68
N TRP A 146 4.06 7.06 -16.58
CA TRP A 146 4.92 7.53 -17.68
C TRP A 146 5.69 6.44 -18.39
N THR A 147 5.92 5.26 -17.76
CA THR A 147 6.66 4.17 -18.42
C THR A 147 6.48 2.84 -17.68
N PRO A 148 6.11 1.74 -18.38
CA PRO A 148 5.38 1.77 -19.64
C PRO A 148 4.01 2.41 -19.48
N ARG A 149 3.55 3.11 -20.52
CA ARG A 149 2.27 3.84 -20.44
C ARG A 149 1.09 2.87 -20.30
N ILE A 150 0.19 3.15 -19.37
CA ILE A 150 -1.09 2.45 -19.26
C ILE A 150 -2.00 2.97 -20.38
N THR A 151 -2.17 2.18 -21.44
CA THR A 151 -2.97 2.54 -22.63
C THR A 151 -4.40 2.02 -22.54
N LEU A 152 -4.68 1.10 -21.60
CA LEU A 152 -5.96 0.42 -21.43
C LEU A 152 -6.41 -0.32 -22.70
N ASP A 153 -5.47 -0.81 -23.51
CA ASP A 153 -5.81 -1.73 -24.57
C ASP A 153 -6.35 -3.06 -24.02
N ALA A 154 -6.83 -3.93 -24.91
CA ALA A 154 -7.47 -5.20 -24.53
C ALA A 154 -6.57 -6.09 -23.65
N THR A 155 -5.26 -6.11 -23.95
CA THR A 155 -4.28 -6.89 -23.19
C THR A 155 -4.11 -6.34 -21.78
N GLN A 156 -3.83 -5.04 -21.64
CA GLN A 156 -3.66 -4.41 -20.35
C GLN A 156 -4.94 -4.50 -19.50
N LEU A 157 -6.12 -4.31 -20.11
CA LEU A 157 -7.39 -4.48 -19.40
C LEU A 157 -7.59 -5.90 -18.88
N ALA A 158 -7.26 -6.92 -19.69
CA ALA A 158 -7.32 -8.31 -19.23
C ALA A 158 -6.37 -8.57 -18.06
N GLN A 159 -5.15 -8.03 -18.14
CA GLN A 159 -4.14 -8.14 -17.09
C GLN A 159 -4.59 -7.46 -15.79
N LEU A 160 -5.13 -6.24 -15.87
CA LEU A 160 -5.59 -5.49 -14.70
C LEU A 160 -6.84 -6.12 -14.06
N ARG A 161 -7.71 -6.76 -14.85
CA ARG A 161 -8.79 -7.60 -14.33
C ARG A 161 -8.26 -8.83 -13.61
N ALA A 162 -7.18 -9.44 -14.10
CA ALA A 162 -6.53 -10.56 -13.41
C ALA A 162 -5.92 -10.11 -12.06
N VAL A 163 -5.33 -8.92 -11.97
CA VAL A 163 -4.88 -8.34 -10.68
C VAL A 163 -6.05 -8.23 -9.70
N ALA A 164 -7.18 -7.66 -10.14
CA ALA A 164 -8.38 -7.54 -9.32
C ALA A 164 -8.94 -8.91 -8.92
N ALA A 165 -8.98 -9.88 -9.84
CA ALA A 165 -9.46 -11.24 -9.58
C ALA A 165 -8.63 -11.99 -8.53
N LYS A 166 -7.32 -11.70 -8.45
CA LYS A 166 -6.43 -12.21 -7.39
C LYS A 166 -6.60 -11.46 -6.06
N GLY A 167 -7.49 -10.46 -5.99
CA GLY A 167 -7.68 -9.61 -4.83
C GLY A 167 -6.48 -8.70 -4.52
N MET A 168 -5.63 -8.47 -5.49
CA MET A 168 -4.47 -7.58 -5.40
C MET A 168 -4.87 -6.12 -5.65
N THR A 169 -4.01 -5.19 -5.19
CA THR A 169 -4.15 -3.74 -5.39
C THR A 169 -3.26 -3.25 -6.52
N LEU A 170 -3.50 -2.02 -6.96
CA LEU A 170 -2.63 -1.30 -7.88
C LEU A 170 -2.19 0.01 -7.27
N ASP A 171 -0.88 0.13 -6.99
CA ASP A 171 -0.26 1.39 -6.57
C ASP A 171 0.22 2.14 -7.82
N ILE A 172 -0.16 3.41 -7.97
CA ILE A 172 0.17 4.22 -9.14
C ILE A 172 0.99 5.43 -8.72
N VAL A 173 2.18 5.54 -9.29
CA VAL A 173 3.02 6.74 -9.14
C VAL A 173 2.68 7.74 -10.24
N SER A 174 2.32 8.97 -9.82
CA SER A 174 2.15 10.11 -10.72
C SER A 174 3.13 11.21 -10.31
N ARG A 175 4.04 11.60 -11.21
CA ARG A 175 4.94 12.74 -10.98
C ARG A 175 4.29 14.02 -11.51
N GLY A 176 3.63 14.80 -10.63
CA GLY A 176 3.17 16.16 -10.95
C GLY A 176 2.07 16.31 -11.99
N ALA A 177 1.83 15.31 -12.80
CA ALA A 177 0.78 15.30 -13.79
C ALA A 177 -0.19 14.16 -13.52
N LEU A 178 -1.33 14.48 -12.92
CA LEU A 178 -2.51 13.63 -13.02
C LEU A 178 -3.15 13.70 -14.42
N ASN A 179 -2.50 14.39 -15.36
CA ASN A 179 -2.81 14.30 -16.76
C ASN A 179 -1.87 13.27 -17.42
N PRO A 180 -2.21 12.16 -17.29
CA PRO A 180 -3.28 11.28 -17.77
C PRO A 180 -4.40 11.09 -16.74
N LYS A 181 -5.03 12.15 -16.38
CA LYS A 181 -6.20 12.21 -15.47
C LYS A 181 -7.29 11.26 -15.93
N ASP A 182 -7.50 11.27 -17.24
CA ASP A 182 -8.45 10.38 -17.88
C ASP A 182 -8.03 8.91 -17.81
N GLN A 183 -6.73 8.60 -17.70
CA GLN A 183 -6.27 7.22 -17.61
C GLN A 183 -6.63 6.56 -16.28
N VAL A 184 -6.41 7.23 -15.14
CA VAL A 184 -6.79 6.67 -13.83
C VAL A 184 -8.31 6.57 -13.73
N SER A 185 -9.05 7.59 -14.20
CA SER A 185 -10.50 7.58 -14.22
C SER A 185 -11.05 6.50 -15.15
N ALA A 186 -10.48 6.38 -16.36
CA ALA A 186 -10.86 5.34 -17.32
C ALA A 186 -10.56 3.94 -16.78
N LEU A 187 -9.41 3.74 -16.14
CA LEU A 187 -9.03 2.50 -15.49
C LEU A 187 -9.99 2.14 -14.35
N ALA A 188 -10.25 3.07 -13.45
CA ALA A 188 -11.14 2.86 -12.31
C ALA A 188 -12.57 2.49 -12.74
N LEU A 189 -13.02 3.05 -13.87
CA LEU A 189 -14.31 2.71 -14.49
C LEU A 189 -14.29 1.33 -15.18
N ALA A 190 -13.21 1.02 -15.92
CA ALA A 190 -13.10 -0.21 -16.71
C ALA A 190 -12.86 -1.46 -15.84
N VAL A 191 -12.26 -1.27 -14.64
CA VAL A 191 -11.97 -2.35 -13.68
C VAL A 191 -12.42 -1.92 -12.26
N PRO A 192 -13.74 -1.84 -12.01
CA PRO A 192 -14.28 -1.28 -10.77
C PRO A 192 -13.93 -2.09 -9.51
N ASP A 193 -13.64 -3.37 -9.67
CA ASP A 193 -13.22 -4.25 -8.57
C ASP A 193 -11.73 -4.07 -8.20
N LEU A 194 -10.94 -3.37 -9.02
CA LEU A 194 -9.55 -3.08 -8.75
C LEU A 194 -9.45 -1.93 -7.74
N ARG A 195 -8.81 -2.18 -6.61
CA ARG A 195 -8.47 -1.14 -5.64
C ARG A 195 -7.21 -0.43 -6.09
N ILE A 196 -7.31 0.86 -6.34
CA ILE A 196 -6.25 1.72 -6.86
C ILE A 196 -5.83 2.69 -5.79
N ILE A 197 -4.53 2.90 -5.60
CA ILE A 197 -4.01 3.96 -4.74
C ILE A 197 -3.03 4.83 -5.52
N LEU A 198 -3.23 6.13 -5.44
CA LEU A 198 -2.31 7.11 -6.00
C LEU A 198 -1.21 7.41 -4.98
N ASP A 199 0.02 7.11 -5.32
CA ASP A 199 1.17 7.35 -4.47
C ASP A 199 1.43 8.85 -4.26
N HIS A 200 2.08 9.19 -3.13
CA HIS A 200 2.74 10.46 -2.87
C HIS A 200 1.83 11.68 -3.09
N LEU A 201 0.76 11.77 -2.27
CA LEU A 201 -0.21 12.88 -2.32
C LEU A 201 -0.83 13.07 -3.72
N ALA A 202 -0.97 11.98 -4.50
CA ALA A 202 -1.44 12.06 -5.89
C ALA A 202 -0.64 13.06 -6.74
N GLY A 203 0.66 13.21 -6.47
CA GLY A 203 1.57 14.08 -7.22
C GLY A 203 1.44 15.57 -6.91
N ALA A 204 0.92 15.96 -5.75
CA ALA A 204 0.89 17.35 -5.30
C ALA A 204 2.26 18.02 -5.38
N LYS A 205 2.31 19.30 -5.74
CA LYS A 205 3.54 20.10 -5.83
C LYS A 205 3.36 21.48 -5.23
N GLY A 206 4.42 21.95 -4.54
CA GLY A 206 4.49 23.28 -3.93
C GLY A 206 3.56 23.50 -2.73
N ALA A 207 3.59 24.67 -2.16
CA ALA A 207 2.81 25.02 -0.97
C ALA A 207 1.30 25.12 -1.22
N HIS A 208 0.93 25.45 -2.45
CA HIS A 208 -0.47 25.64 -2.82
C HIS A 208 -0.87 24.69 -3.95
N PRO A 209 -2.04 24.05 -3.86
CA PRO A 209 -2.54 23.19 -4.91
C PRO A 209 -2.74 24.01 -6.19
N SER A 210 -2.31 23.47 -7.34
CA SER A 210 -2.70 24.05 -8.61
C SER A 210 -4.19 23.79 -8.87
N ALA A 211 -4.88 24.71 -9.51
CA ALA A 211 -6.31 24.58 -9.80
C ALA A 211 -6.63 23.30 -10.58
N ASP A 212 -5.76 22.92 -11.51
CA ASP A 212 -5.91 21.69 -12.30
C ASP A 212 -5.78 20.44 -11.44
N TRP A 213 -4.73 20.36 -10.61
CA TRP A 213 -4.53 19.21 -9.70
C TRP A 213 -5.71 19.06 -8.73
N GLU A 214 -6.15 20.14 -8.11
CA GLU A 214 -7.29 20.13 -7.19
C GLU A 214 -8.57 19.64 -7.88
N LEU A 215 -8.87 20.18 -9.07
CA LEU A 215 -10.05 19.78 -9.84
C LEU A 215 -10.07 18.29 -10.14
N ASP A 216 -8.91 17.74 -10.52
CA ASP A 216 -8.82 16.33 -10.87
C ASP A 216 -8.88 15.40 -9.67
N VAL A 217 -8.21 15.76 -8.58
CA VAL A 217 -8.29 15.05 -7.31
C VAL A 217 -9.76 14.94 -6.86
N ARG A 218 -10.50 16.07 -6.89
CA ARG A 218 -11.91 16.10 -6.51
C ARG A 218 -12.77 15.24 -7.44
N ARG A 219 -12.57 15.33 -8.75
CA ARG A 219 -13.30 14.52 -9.75
C ARG A 219 -13.04 13.03 -9.58
N LEU A 220 -11.79 12.62 -9.39
CA LEU A 220 -11.45 11.22 -9.15
C LEU A 220 -12.08 10.69 -7.87
N ALA A 221 -12.00 11.45 -6.79
CA ALA A 221 -12.54 11.05 -5.50
C ALA A 221 -14.07 10.91 -5.49
N ASP A 222 -14.76 11.81 -6.21
CA ASP A 222 -16.22 11.81 -6.34
C ASP A 222 -16.71 10.62 -7.17
N ARG A 223 -16.12 10.42 -8.34
CA ARG A 223 -16.57 9.42 -9.32
C ARG A 223 -16.17 7.99 -8.97
N HIS A 224 -15.03 7.77 -8.31
CA HIS A 224 -14.43 6.46 -8.16
C HIS A 224 -14.17 6.13 -6.68
N LYS A 225 -15.02 5.28 -6.10
CA LYS A 225 -14.88 4.87 -4.69
C LYS A 225 -13.78 3.81 -4.48
N ASN A 226 -13.30 3.19 -5.56
CA ASN A 226 -12.17 2.25 -5.58
C ASN A 226 -10.81 2.95 -5.70
N VAL A 227 -10.76 4.29 -5.75
CA VAL A 227 -9.52 5.09 -5.77
C VAL A 227 -9.24 5.69 -4.40
N PHE A 228 -8.00 5.49 -3.96
CA PHE A 228 -7.43 5.92 -2.69
C PHE A 228 -6.21 6.82 -2.95
N VAL A 229 -5.71 7.49 -1.90
CA VAL A 229 -4.47 8.27 -1.99
C VAL A 229 -3.53 7.89 -0.84
N LYS A 230 -2.27 7.70 -1.18
CA LYS A 230 -1.21 7.53 -0.20
C LYS A 230 -0.79 8.89 0.35
N PHE A 231 -1.09 9.10 1.61
CA PHE A 231 -0.70 10.28 2.39
C PHE A 231 0.77 10.12 2.79
N SER A 232 1.67 10.36 1.83
CA SER A 232 3.07 9.96 1.90
C SER A 232 3.98 10.90 1.13
N SER A 233 5.29 10.79 1.37
CA SER A 233 6.32 11.49 0.61
C SER A 233 6.12 13.01 0.57
N PHE A 234 5.85 13.61 1.73
CA PHE A 234 5.49 15.03 1.82
C PHE A 234 6.56 15.95 1.23
N PHE A 235 7.82 15.58 1.40
CA PHE A 235 8.95 16.36 0.92
C PHE A 235 9.07 16.43 -0.60
N ASP A 236 8.52 15.43 -1.34
CA ASP A 236 8.49 15.43 -2.80
C ASP A 236 7.69 16.60 -3.39
N MET A 237 6.80 17.21 -2.61
CA MET A 237 6.13 18.45 -3.01
C MET A 237 7.11 19.58 -3.31
N TYR A 238 8.29 19.55 -2.71
CA TYR A 238 9.33 20.57 -2.82
C TYR A 238 10.55 20.13 -3.60
N ASN A 239 10.51 18.94 -4.24
CA ASN A 239 11.58 18.52 -5.13
C ASN A 239 11.66 19.47 -6.34
N PRO A 240 12.76 20.25 -6.48
CA PRO A 240 12.83 21.36 -7.43
C PRO A 240 12.96 20.94 -8.89
N ILE A 241 13.53 19.76 -9.13
CA ILE A 241 13.97 19.34 -10.46
C ILE A 241 13.47 17.93 -10.83
N ASP A 242 12.63 17.37 -9.99
CA ASP A 242 12.12 16.00 -10.17
C ASP A 242 13.25 14.98 -10.42
N THR A 243 14.41 15.20 -9.76
CA THR A 243 15.58 14.33 -9.80
C THR A 243 15.85 13.74 -8.43
N GLU A 244 16.38 12.52 -8.43
CA GLU A 244 16.82 11.83 -7.22
C GLU A 244 18.35 11.87 -7.05
N ASP A 245 19.08 12.56 -7.93
CA ASP A 245 20.55 12.58 -7.88
C ASP A 245 21.10 13.42 -6.74
N GLU A 246 20.34 14.43 -6.28
CA GLU A 246 20.72 15.33 -5.20
C GLU A 246 19.56 15.51 -4.19
N GLY A 247 19.91 15.70 -2.92
CA GLY A 247 18.93 16.06 -1.90
C GLY A 247 18.51 17.53 -2.01
N TRP A 248 17.38 17.86 -1.42
CA TRP A 248 16.86 19.21 -1.32
C TRP A 248 16.42 19.52 0.11
N LYS A 249 16.08 20.77 0.39
CA LYS A 249 15.55 21.17 1.68
C LYS A 249 14.06 21.43 1.59
N SER A 250 13.27 20.67 2.31
CA SER A 250 11.84 20.88 2.40
C SER A 250 11.48 21.71 3.64
N PRO A 251 10.37 22.45 3.60
CA PRO A 251 9.81 23.09 4.78
C PRO A 251 9.53 22.07 5.90
N THR A 252 9.64 22.51 7.16
CA THR A 252 9.43 21.66 8.33
C THR A 252 8.18 22.03 9.13
N THR A 253 7.35 22.95 8.64
CA THR A 253 6.11 23.40 9.29
C THR A 253 4.88 22.90 8.52
N LEU A 254 3.81 22.59 9.24
CA LEU A 254 2.56 22.11 8.65
C LEU A 254 1.95 23.11 7.65
N GLU A 255 2.13 24.41 7.90
CA GLU A 255 1.57 25.47 7.04
C GLU A 255 1.95 25.28 5.56
N ALA A 256 3.19 24.85 5.30
CA ALA A 256 3.69 24.62 3.94
C ALA A 256 2.98 23.48 3.20
N TYR A 257 2.32 22.55 3.90
CA TYR A 257 1.69 21.36 3.33
C TYR A 257 0.18 21.41 3.42
N LYS A 258 -0.35 22.17 4.37
CA LYS A 258 -1.74 22.09 4.81
C LYS A 258 -2.75 22.28 3.68
N ALA A 259 -2.53 23.20 2.77
CA ALA A 259 -3.47 23.47 1.68
C ALA A 259 -3.69 22.22 0.79
N ASN A 260 -2.62 21.50 0.46
CA ASN A 260 -2.72 20.25 -0.31
C ASN A 260 -3.35 19.12 0.51
N PHE A 261 -3.01 19.02 1.80
CA PHE A 261 -3.61 18.02 2.70
C PHE A 261 -5.12 18.24 2.86
N ASP A 262 -5.56 19.51 2.96
CA ASP A 262 -6.98 19.86 3.08
C ASP A 262 -7.76 19.46 1.81
N VAL A 263 -7.19 19.63 0.62
CA VAL A 263 -7.81 19.17 -0.63
C VAL A 263 -8.00 17.66 -0.60
N LEU A 264 -6.97 16.89 -0.23
CA LEU A 264 -7.03 15.43 -0.17
C LEU A 264 -8.01 14.93 0.88
N MET A 265 -7.97 15.52 2.09
CA MET A 265 -8.89 15.14 3.17
C MET A 265 -10.35 15.47 2.80
N THR A 266 -10.59 16.61 2.17
CA THR A 266 -11.94 16.99 1.73
C THR A 266 -12.46 16.09 0.61
N ALA A 267 -11.59 15.72 -0.35
CA ALA A 267 -11.97 14.93 -1.51
C ALA A 267 -12.15 13.44 -1.20
N PHE A 268 -11.17 12.83 -0.55
CA PHE A 268 -11.14 11.38 -0.30
C PHE A 268 -11.71 10.99 1.07
N GLY A 269 -11.75 11.92 2.01
CA GLY A 269 -12.18 11.66 3.39
C GLY A 269 -11.21 10.80 4.18
N GLU A 270 -11.56 10.57 5.44
CA GLU A 270 -10.74 9.81 6.40
C GLU A 270 -10.56 8.33 6.05
N ASP A 271 -11.44 7.77 5.19
CA ASP A 271 -11.47 6.34 4.86
C ASP A 271 -10.60 5.97 3.67
N ARG A 272 -10.16 6.95 2.87
CA ARG A 272 -9.41 6.70 1.63
C ARG A 272 -8.03 7.36 1.58
N LEU A 273 -7.53 7.83 2.73
CA LEU A 273 -6.14 8.27 2.91
C LEU A 273 -5.36 7.21 3.68
N ILE A 274 -4.15 6.88 3.21
CA ILE A 274 -3.30 5.84 3.79
C ILE A 274 -1.88 6.39 3.95
N TRP A 275 -1.38 6.44 5.19
CA TRP A 275 -0.06 6.97 5.45
C TRP A 275 1.08 6.03 5.03
N GLY A 276 2.20 6.62 4.59
CA GLY A 276 3.46 5.96 4.31
C GLY A 276 4.61 6.96 4.26
N SER A 277 5.83 6.53 4.54
CA SER A 277 6.99 7.43 4.61
C SER A 277 7.66 7.69 3.27
N ASN A 278 7.66 6.73 2.38
CA ASN A 278 8.53 6.65 1.20
C ASN A 278 10.03 6.61 1.58
N TRP A 279 10.37 5.98 2.73
CA TRP A 279 11.77 5.82 3.11
C TRP A 279 12.48 4.77 2.23
N PRO A 280 13.74 4.95 1.81
CA PRO A 280 14.64 6.05 2.14
C PRO A 280 14.53 7.27 1.22
N VAL A 281 13.68 7.27 0.19
CA VAL A 281 13.56 8.39 -0.77
C VAL A 281 13.25 9.70 -0.06
N SER A 282 12.45 9.65 0.98
CA SER A 282 12.13 10.83 1.81
C SER A 282 13.35 11.50 2.45
N ASP A 283 14.45 10.75 2.67
CA ASP A 283 15.69 11.30 3.23
C ASP A 283 16.36 12.34 2.29
N LEU A 284 15.98 12.34 1.02
CA LEU A 284 16.42 13.37 0.06
C LEU A 284 15.88 14.77 0.39
N GLY A 285 14.69 14.85 0.97
CA GLY A 285 14.00 16.11 1.24
C GLY A 285 14.03 16.53 2.71
N GLY A 286 14.31 15.62 3.65
CA GLY A 286 14.30 15.95 5.07
C GLY A 286 14.35 14.74 6.00
N ASP A 287 14.15 15.00 7.29
CA ASP A 287 14.20 13.99 8.34
C ASP A 287 12.95 13.08 8.34
N PHE A 288 13.15 11.78 8.47
CA PHE A 288 12.09 10.77 8.51
C PHE A 288 11.03 11.08 9.59
N GLY A 289 11.46 11.44 10.80
CA GLY A 289 10.54 11.71 11.91
C GLY A 289 9.67 12.94 11.65
N LYS A 290 10.19 13.91 10.90
CA LYS A 290 9.45 15.12 10.57
C LYS A 290 8.19 14.83 9.74
N GLN A 291 8.19 13.85 8.87
CA GLN A 291 6.99 13.46 8.13
C GLN A 291 5.90 12.90 9.07
N ILE A 292 6.32 12.14 10.08
CA ILE A 292 5.37 11.61 11.09
C ILE A 292 4.80 12.75 11.92
N GLU A 293 5.66 13.68 12.37
CA GLU A 293 5.22 14.88 13.13
C GLU A 293 4.22 15.71 12.33
N LEU A 294 4.49 15.97 11.06
CA LEU A 294 3.59 16.71 10.16
C LEU A 294 2.24 15.99 9.98
N ALA A 295 2.26 14.66 9.80
CA ALA A 295 1.04 13.87 9.70
C ALA A 295 0.22 13.90 11.00
N GLU A 296 0.88 13.73 12.15
CA GLU A 296 0.22 13.75 13.46
C GLU A 296 -0.35 15.14 13.78
N GLU A 297 0.41 16.20 13.49
CA GLU A 297 -0.02 17.59 13.67
C GLU A 297 -1.26 17.89 12.81
N TYR A 298 -1.22 17.49 11.52
CA TYR A 298 -2.36 17.68 10.61
C TYR A 298 -3.59 16.91 11.05
N LEU A 299 -3.44 15.67 11.49
CA LEU A 299 -4.56 14.80 11.86
C LEU A 299 -5.13 15.11 13.25
N LYS A 300 -4.42 15.82 14.10
CA LYS A 300 -4.83 16.13 15.49
C LYS A 300 -6.21 16.78 15.61
N PRO A 301 -6.59 17.80 14.82
CA PRO A 301 -7.91 18.43 14.88
C PRO A 301 -9.08 17.50 14.54
N PHE A 302 -8.85 16.46 13.72
CA PHE A 302 -9.87 15.49 13.31
C PHE A 302 -10.12 14.42 14.38
N GLY A 303 -9.29 14.38 15.41
CA GLY A 303 -9.41 13.47 16.54
C GLY A 303 -8.82 12.07 16.32
N PRO A 304 -8.76 11.29 17.42
CA PRO A 304 -8.00 10.04 17.44
C PRO A 304 -8.53 8.95 16.51
N LYS A 305 -9.83 8.92 16.22
CA LYS A 305 -10.41 7.91 15.31
C LYS A 305 -9.97 8.10 13.87
N VAL A 306 -9.96 9.36 13.40
CA VAL A 306 -9.48 9.71 12.05
C VAL A 306 -8.00 9.43 11.92
N ARG A 307 -7.22 9.85 12.91
CA ARG A 307 -5.80 9.55 12.97
C ARG A 307 -5.52 8.04 12.88
N ASP A 308 -6.21 7.22 13.66
CA ASP A 308 -6.02 5.77 13.67
C ASP A 308 -6.44 5.11 12.35
N LYS A 309 -7.43 5.65 11.64
CA LYS A 309 -7.78 5.23 10.28
C LYS A 309 -6.64 5.50 9.30
N VAL A 310 -6.19 6.75 9.20
CA VAL A 310 -5.18 7.18 8.22
C VAL A 310 -3.82 6.54 8.49
N MET A 311 -3.40 6.51 9.75
CA MET A 311 -2.08 6.02 10.14
C MET A 311 -1.97 4.49 10.25
N PHE A 312 -3.12 3.75 10.25
CA PHE A 312 -3.09 2.30 10.45
C PHE A 312 -4.27 1.55 9.81
N GLY A 313 -5.51 1.92 10.16
CA GLY A 313 -6.69 1.09 9.88
C GLY A 313 -6.94 0.90 8.39
N ASN A 314 -6.87 1.99 7.62
CA ASN A 314 -7.12 1.97 6.18
C ASN A 314 -6.10 1.11 5.44
N ALA A 315 -4.83 1.13 5.87
CA ALA A 315 -3.77 0.28 5.31
C ALA A 315 -4.10 -1.20 5.44
N ARG A 316 -4.51 -1.63 6.65
CA ARG A 316 -4.90 -3.01 6.93
C ARG A 316 -6.05 -3.47 6.02
N ASP A 317 -7.03 -2.60 5.80
CA ASP A 317 -8.24 -2.93 5.03
C ASP A 317 -8.00 -2.85 3.53
N PHE A 318 -7.14 -1.94 3.07
CA PHE A 318 -6.79 -1.75 1.66
C PHE A 318 -5.83 -2.83 1.16
N TYR A 319 -4.73 -3.10 1.87
CA TYR A 319 -3.70 -4.06 1.43
C TYR A 319 -4.00 -5.52 1.79
N ARG A 320 -5.16 -5.79 2.37
CA ARG A 320 -5.61 -7.16 2.55
C ARG A 320 -6.05 -7.73 1.20
N ARG A 321 -5.49 -8.89 0.79
CA ARG A 321 -5.98 -9.61 -0.40
C ARG A 321 -7.44 -10.00 -0.20
N LYS A 322 -8.31 -9.53 -1.09
CA LYS A 322 -9.74 -9.80 -1.07
C LYS A 322 -10.14 -10.20 -2.50
N PRO A 323 -10.61 -11.44 -2.72
CA PRO A 323 -11.19 -11.76 -4.01
C PRO A 323 -12.40 -10.85 -4.27
N PRO A 324 -12.71 -10.55 -5.55
CA PRO A 324 -13.85 -9.73 -5.93
C PRO A 324 -15.16 -10.30 -5.38
N ALA A 325 -16.09 -9.44 -5.00
CA ALA A 325 -17.37 -9.83 -4.43
C ALA A 325 -18.26 -10.67 -5.38
N HIS A 326 -17.95 -10.65 -6.68
CA HIS A 326 -18.75 -11.35 -7.72
C HIS A 326 -18.32 -12.79 -8.01
N THR A 327 -17.25 -13.30 -7.38
CA THR A 327 -16.82 -14.71 -7.57
C THR A 327 -17.47 -15.69 -6.58
N ALA A 328 -18.32 -15.21 -5.70
CA ALA A 328 -19.11 -16.03 -4.77
C ALA A 328 -20.52 -16.32 -5.35
N ARG A 329 -20.60 -16.97 -6.53
CA ARG A 329 -21.82 -17.62 -7.03
C ARG A 329 -21.51 -19.02 -7.47
#